data_2ab29721a2ac4037573a87fbfb36a0ed
#
_entry.id   2ab29721a2ac4037573a87fbfb36a0ed
#
_cell.length_a   1.000
_cell.length_b   1.000
_cell.length_c   1.000
_cell.angle_alpha   90.00
_cell.angle_beta   90.00
_cell.angle_gamma   90.00
#
_symmetry.space_group_name_H-M   'P 1'
#
loop_
_entity.id
_entity.type
_entity.pdbx_description
1 polymer ?
#
loop_
_entity_poly.entity_id
_entity_poly.type
_entity_poly.pdbx_seq_one_letter_code
_entity_poly.pdbx_strand_id
1 'polypeptide(L)' 'MTVEELVRQWTGNIVAIDDNGEITFVWKQYADYMVDAYDIIGDILYIWIL' A
#
# COMPACT_ATOMS: atom_id res chain seq x y z
N MET A 1 -6.55 -6.46 7.71
CA MET A 1 -6.75 -5.16 7.01
C MET A 1 -6.37 -5.32 5.56
N THR A 2 -7.23 -4.89 4.68
CA THR A 2 -6.93 -4.90 3.25
C THR A 2 -6.19 -3.63 2.85
N VAL A 3 -5.56 -3.68 1.68
CA VAL A 3 -4.88 -2.50 1.12
C VAL A 3 -5.86 -1.33 0.99
N GLU A 4 -7.07 -1.59 0.50
CA GLU A 4 -8.07 -0.54 0.34
C GLU A 4 -8.43 0.12 1.67
N GLU A 5 -8.59 -0.67 2.72
CA GLU A 5 -8.91 -0.14 4.05
C GLU A 5 -7.80 0.79 4.56
N LEU A 6 -6.55 0.40 4.34
CA LEU A 6 -5.41 1.22 4.78
C LEU A 6 -5.31 2.50 3.94
N VAL A 7 -5.47 2.39 2.63
CA VAL A 7 -5.37 3.54 1.73
C VAL A 7 -6.45 4.59 2.05
N ARG A 8 -7.63 4.14 2.45
CA ARG A 8 -8.71 5.06 2.81
C ARG A 8 -8.37 5.93 4.02
N GLN A 9 -7.48 5.47 4.87
CA GLN A 9 -7.03 6.21 6.04
C GLN A 9 -5.82 7.11 5.74
N TRP A 10 -5.23 6.95 4.56
CA TRP A 10 -4.05 7.71 4.16
C TRP A 10 -4.47 9.07 3.62
N THR A 11 -3.83 10.11 4.15
CA THR A 11 -4.12 11.49 3.75
C THR A 11 -3.21 12.00 2.64
N GLY A 12 -2.16 11.25 2.30
CA GLY A 12 -1.27 11.62 1.22
C GLY A 12 -1.76 11.14 -0.13
N ASN A 13 -0.98 11.42 -1.17
CA ASN A 13 -1.36 11.10 -2.55
C ASN A 13 -0.60 9.93 -3.15
N ILE A 14 0.45 9.47 -2.48
CA ILE A 14 1.34 8.46 -3.05
C ILE A 14 1.23 7.19 -2.23
N VAL A 15 0.91 6.09 -2.91
CA VAL A 15 0.87 4.76 -2.31
C VAL A 15 1.76 3.84 -3.15
N ALA A 16 2.65 3.12 -2.48
CA ALA A 16 3.50 2.13 -3.13
C ALA A 16 3.16 0.75 -2.58
N ILE A 17 2.98 -0.21 -3.48
CA ILE A 17 2.74 -1.60 -3.12
C ILE A 17 4.00 -2.41 -3.43
N ASP A 18 4.48 -3.12 -2.44
CA ASP A 18 5.60 -4.03 -2.59
C ASP A 18 5.06 -5.46 -2.64
N ASP A 19 5.13 -6.05 -3.83
CA ASP A 19 4.71 -7.43 -4.07
C ASP A 19 5.97 -8.27 -4.30
N ASN A 20 6.53 -8.81 -3.23
CA ASN A 20 7.74 -9.64 -3.27
C ASN A 20 8.91 -8.95 -3.97
N GLY A 21 9.10 -7.67 -3.67
CA GLY A 21 10.18 -6.88 -4.24
C GLY A 21 9.83 -6.13 -5.50
N GLU A 22 8.68 -6.42 -6.09
CA GLU A 22 8.17 -5.64 -7.21
C GLU A 22 7.32 -4.50 -6.68
N ILE A 23 7.68 -3.28 -7.03
CA ILE A 23 7.02 -2.09 -6.50
C ILE A 23 6.16 -1.48 -7.58
N THR A 24 4.90 -1.20 -7.23
CA THR A 24 3.99 -0.49 -8.11
C THR A 24 3.33 0.66 -7.36
N PHE A 25 3.02 1.72 -8.08
CA PHE A 25 2.27 2.85 -7.52
C PHE A 25 0.79 2.79 -7.87
N VAL A 26 0.36 1.77 -8.58
CA VAL A 26 -1.04 1.54 -8.93
C VAL A 26 -1.60 0.52 -7.94
N TRP A 27 -2.19 1.02 -6.84
CA TRP A 27 -2.60 0.15 -5.75
C TRP A 27 -3.96 -0.52 -5.96
N LYS A 28 -4.79 -0.02 -6.87
CA LYS A 28 -6.17 -0.49 -7.00
C LYS A 28 -6.28 -1.96 -7.37
N GLN A 29 -5.35 -2.47 -8.14
CA GLN A 29 -5.33 -3.89 -8.50
C GLN A 29 -5.03 -4.78 -7.29
N TYR A 30 -4.52 -4.20 -6.20
CA TYR A 30 -4.23 -4.91 -4.96
C TYR A 30 -5.21 -4.57 -3.84
N ALA A 31 -6.32 -3.90 -4.17
CA ALA A 31 -7.24 -3.37 -3.17
C ALA A 31 -7.74 -4.43 -2.17
N ASP A 32 -7.97 -5.65 -2.65
CA ASP A 32 -8.49 -6.75 -1.82
C ASP A 32 -7.39 -7.57 -1.14
N TYR A 33 -6.14 -7.26 -1.40
CA TYR A 33 -5.02 -7.99 -0.79
C TYR A 33 -4.87 -7.60 0.67
N MET A 34 -4.42 -8.56 1.46
CA MET A 34 -4.17 -8.29 2.89
C MET A 34 -2.83 -7.60 3.06
N VAL A 35 -2.80 -6.64 3.95
CA VAL A 35 -1.58 -5.93 4.33
C VAL A 35 -0.77 -6.80 5.29
N ASP A 36 0.49 -7.04 4.95
CA ASP A 36 1.42 -7.69 5.87
C ASP A 36 2.05 -6.66 6.81
N ALA A 37 2.57 -5.59 6.23
CA ALA A 37 3.16 -4.49 6.99
C ALA A 37 3.05 -3.21 6.17
N TYR A 38 3.24 -2.07 6.81
CA TYR A 38 3.32 -0.81 6.09
C TYR A 38 4.23 0.15 6.84
N ASP A 39 4.70 1.16 6.10
CA ASP A 39 5.50 2.25 6.67
C ASP A 39 5.17 3.53 5.90
N ILE A 40 5.44 4.65 6.54
CA ILE A 40 5.27 5.96 5.92
C ILE A 40 6.66 6.53 5.69
N ILE A 41 7.02 6.69 4.44
CA ILE A 41 8.34 7.16 4.04
C ILE A 41 8.15 8.47 3.28
N GLY A 42 8.40 9.60 3.97
CA GLY A 42 8.10 10.91 3.40
C GLY A 42 6.61 11.04 3.10
N ASP A 43 6.27 11.26 1.85
CA ASP A 43 4.88 11.40 1.40
C ASP A 43 4.30 10.09 0.85
N ILE A 44 5.00 8.97 1.06
CA ILE A 44 4.64 7.69 0.48
C ILE A 44 4.14 6.74 1.56
N LEU A 45 2.95 6.19 1.35
CA LEU A 45 2.48 5.05 2.13
C LEU A 45 3.01 3.80 1.43
N TYR A 46 3.96 3.14 2.07
CA TYR A 46 4.62 1.96 1.52
C TYR A 46 4.01 0.70 2.16
N ILE A 47 3.41 -0.15 1.34
CA ILE A 47 2.65 -1.31 1.82
C ILE A 47 3.29 -2.60 1.31
N TRP A 48 3.59 -3.51 2.24
CA TRP A 48 3.97 -4.89 1.91
C TRP A 48 2.73 -5.76 2.01
N ILE A 49 2.43 -6.49 0.96
CA ILE A 49 1.28 -7.39 0.91
C ILE A 49 1.70 -8.83 1.21
N LEU A 50 0.75 -9.57 1.69
CA LEU A 50 0.96 -10.99 1.97
C LEU A 50 1.05 -11.82 0.69
#